data_d81a98580339bf49de5ea5ae1d07c9bb
#
_entry.id   d81a98580339bf49de5ea5ae1d07c9bb
#
_cell.length_a   1.000
_cell.length_b   1.000
_cell.length_c   1.000
_cell.angle_alpha   90.00
_cell.angle_beta   90.00
_cell.angle_gamma   90.00
#
_symmetry.space_group_name_H-M   'P 1'
#
loop_
_entity.id
_entity.type
_entity.pdbx_description
1 polymer ?
#
loop_
_entity_poly.entity_id
_entity_poly.type
_entity_poly.pdbx_seq_one_letter_code
_entity_poly.pdbx_strand_id
1 'polypeptide(L)'
;LIASMSFGVYKNFTAIDMHTVHETETIQLKLNDTNGIENFVKNFCKSYYTWDNNKKAIEARTQEISHYLTKELQELNVDTIRTDIPTSSTVTNVLIWDIEQSGMDDFIATYEVDQQIKEGEKTTNVKATYTVKIHVDKDGDMVIVQNPTLAPAIGKSDYEPKIEEADASVDADTVNDATAFLETFFKLYPTATEKELAYY
;
A
#
# COMPACT_ATOMS: atom_id res chain seq x y z
N LEU A 1 -27.21 1.33 -53.64
CA LEU A 1 -26.00 2.14 -53.39
C LEU A 1 -26.23 3.19 -52.27
N ILE A 2 -27.27 4.04 -52.36
CA ILE A 2 -27.57 5.07 -51.35
C ILE A 2 -27.87 4.47 -49.98
N ALA A 3 -28.69 3.43 -49.87
CA ALA A 3 -29.04 2.75 -48.64
C ALA A 3 -27.82 2.08 -47.94
N SER A 4 -26.88 1.54 -48.74
CA SER A 4 -25.65 0.95 -48.21
C SER A 4 -24.67 2.00 -47.65
N MET A 5 -24.64 3.18 -48.27
CA MET A 5 -23.81 4.28 -47.80
C MET A 5 -24.34 4.89 -46.50
N SER A 6 -25.66 5.04 -46.38
CA SER A 6 -26.32 5.54 -45.16
C SER A 6 -26.14 4.59 -43.99
N PHE A 7 -26.14 3.28 -44.21
CA PHE A 7 -25.92 2.27 -43.18
C PHE A 7 -24.46 2.25 -42.71
N GLY A 8 -23.50 2.45 -43.62
CA GLY A 8 -22.07 2.55 -43.27
C GLY A 8 -21.76 3.77 -42.42
N VAL A 9 -22.35 4.92 -42.74
CA VAL A 9 -22.21 6.15 -41.95
C VAL A 9 -22.86 5.99 -40.58
N TYR A 10 -24.08 5.45 -40.51
CA TYR A 10 -24.75 5.20 -39.24
C TYR A 10 -23.95 4.25 -38.30
N LYS A 11 -23.42 3.16 -38.87
CA LYS A 11 -22.62 2.20 -38.09
C LYS A 11 -21.31 2.79 -37.59
N ASN A 12 -20.68 3.70 -38.35
CA ASN A 12 -19.44 4.34 -37.96
C ASN A 12 -19.68 5.35 -36.82
N PHE A 13 -20.77 6.11 -36.83
CA PHE A 13 -21.14 7.02 -35.75
C PHE A 13 -21.52 6.27 -34.46
N THR A 14 -22.31 5.19 -34.55
CA THR A 14 -22.68 4.41 -33.35
C THR A 14 -21.54 3.57 -32.78
N ALA A 15 -20.53 3.17 -33.58
CA ALA A 15 -19.36 2.46 -33.12
C ALA A 15 -18.42 3.40 -32.36
N ILE A 16 -18.33 4.67 -32.75
CA ILE A 16 -17.49 5.67 -32.06
C ILE A 16 -18.06 6.01 -30.67
N ASP A 17 -19.40 6.15 -30.57
CA ASP A 17 -20.04 6.44 -29.28
C ASP A 17 -19.92 5.29 -28.26
N MET A 18 -19.96 4.04 -28.70
CA MET A 18 -19.81 2.88 -27.81
C MET A 18 -18.38 2.71 -27.29
N HIS A 19 -17.36 3.10 -28.04
CA HIS A 19 -15.99 3.04 -27.56
C HIS A 19 -15.65 4.13 -26.53
N THR A 20 -16.25 5.31 -26.68
CA THR A 20 -15.98 6.44 -25.77
C THR A 20 -16.66 6.25 -24.41
N VAL A 21 -17.80 5.59 -24.34
CA VAL A 21 -18.52 5.33 -23.08
C VAL A 21 -17.81 4.28 -22.22
N HIS A 22 -17.22 3.24 -22.82
CA HIS A 22 -16.48 2.20 -22.07
C HIS A 22 -15.15 2.69 -21.52
N GLU A 23 -14.44 3.59 -22.19
CA GLU A 23 -13.21 4.18 -21.65
C GLU A 23 -13.46 5.19 -20.53
N THR A 24 -14.60 5.86 -20.51
CA THR A 24 -14.92 6.85 -19.47
C THR A 24 -15.35 6.20 -18.15
N GLU A 25 -15.93 5.01 -18.16
CA GLU A 25 -16.28 4.27 -16.94
C GLU A 25 -15.07 3.63 -16.23
N THR A 26 -14.01 3.33 -16.97
CA THR A 26 -12.81 2.65 -16.38
C THR A 26 -11.82 3.62 -15.78
N ILE A 27 -11.92 4.94 -16.03
CA ILE A 27 -10.96 5.96 -15.56
C ILE A 27 -11.46 6.73 -14.33
N GLN A 28 -12.67 6.53 -13.85
CA GLN A 28 -13.05 6.95 -12.49
C GLN A 28 -12.59 5.94 -11.43
N LEU A 29 -11.34 5.53 -11.46
CA LEU A 29 -10.62 5.17 -10.26
C LEU A 29 -10.50 6.47 -9.43
N LYS A 30 -11.49 6.67 -8.57
CA LYS A 30 -11.46 7.69 -7.54
C LYS A 30 -10.18 7.41 -6.75
N LEU A 31 -9.17 8.22 -6.94
CA LEU A 31 -8.01 8.29 -6.03
C LEU A 31 -8.60 8.71 -4.67
N ASN A 32 -9.02 7.74 -3.88
CA ASN A 32 -9.39 7.99 -2.51
C ASN A 32 -8.09 8.40 -1.81
N ASP A 33 -8.03 9.61 -1.29
CA ASP A 33 -6.95 10.01 -0.41
C ASP A 33 -7.04 9.16 0.87
N THR A 34 -6.20 8.15 0.96
CA THR A 34 -6.14 7.23 2.10
C THR A 34 -5.26 7.73 3.25
N ASN A 35 -4.63 8.91 3.11
CA ASN A 35 -3.70 9.46 4.11
C ASN A 35 -4.35 9.61 5.49
N GLY A 36 -5.64 10.01 5.54
CA GLY A 36 -6.40 10.10 6.79
C GLY A 36 -6.53 8.74 7.48
N ILE A 37 -6.90 7.72 6.70
CA ILE A 37 -7.06 6.33 7.18
C ILE A 37 -5.71 5.76 7.65
N GLU A 38 -4.63 6.00 6.90
CA GLU A 38 -3.29 5.58 7.29
C GLU A 38 -2.87 6.13 8.65
N ASN A 39 -3.05 7.44 8.85
CA ASN A 39 -2.70 8.09 10.09
C ASN A 39 -3.57 7.60 11.26
N PHE A 40 -4.85 7.39 11.02
CA PHE A 40 -5.78 6.83 12.00
C PHE A 40 -5.33 5.44 12.45
N VAL A 41 -5.04 4.53 11.49
CA VAL A 41 -4.57 3.18 11.77
C VAL A 41 -3.20 3.18 12.47
N LYS A 42 -2.25 4.03 12.03
CA LYS A 42 -0.93 4.16 12.69
C LYS A 42 -1.06 4.56 14.16
N ASN A 43 -1.93 5.53 14.46
CA ASN A 43 -2.15 5.97 15.83
C ASN A 43 -2.87 4.91 16.65
N PHE A 44 -3.90 4.27 16.09
CA PHE A 44 -4.55 3.11 16.70
C PHE A 44 -3.54 2.03 17.07
N CYS A 45 -2.68 1.62 16.13
CA CYS A 45 -1.67 0.58 16.36
C CYS A 45 -0.73 0.94 17.53
N LYS A 46 -0.29 2.19 17.61
CA LYS A 46 0.55 2.65 18.72
C LYS A 46 -0.16 2.49 20.07
N SER A 47 -1.43 2.86 20.16
CA SER A 47 -2.21 2.74 21.39
C SER A 47 -2.62 1.30 21.69
N TYR A 48 -2.99 0.53 20.67
CA TYR A 48 -3.50 -0.83 20.82
C TYR A 48 -2.40 -1.84 21.20
N TYR A 49 -1.23 -1.76 20.58
CA TYR A 49 -0.12 -2.70 20.76
C TYR A 49 0.94 -2.24 21.78
N THR A 50 0.74 -1.09 22.43
CA THR A 50 1.60 -0.64 23.54
C THR A 50 0.87 -0.81 24.85
N TRP A 51 1.50 -1.51 25.80
CA TRP A 51 0.99 -1.65 27.17
C TRP A 51 2.11 -1.84 28.17
N ASP A 52 1.83 -1.54 29.43
CA ASP A 52 2.69 -1.83 30.57
C ASP A 52 1.89 -2.58 31.63
N ASN A 53 2.59 -3.42 32.41
CA ASN A 53 1.99 -4.28 33.42
C ASN A 53 1.72 -3.53 34.73
N ASN A 54 0.94 -2.46 34.66
CA ASN A 54 0.42 -1.80 35.85
C ASN A 54 -1.01 -1.28 35.59
N LYS A 55 -1.81 -1.27 36.65
CA LYS A 55 -3.23 -0.91 36.56
C LYS A 55 -3.46 0.45 35.91
N LYS A 56 -2.68 1.45 36.25
CA LYS A 56 -2.82 2.82 35.73
C LYS A 56 -2.53 2.87 34.23
N ALA A 57 -1.51 2.16 33.75
CA ALA A 57 -1.16 2.11 32.32
C ALA A 57 -2.22 1.35 31.52
N ILE A 58 -2.79 0.27 32.08
CA ILE A 58 -3.88 -0.48 31.45
C ILE A 58 -5.16 0.37 31.34
N GLU A 59 -5.52 1.09 32.40
CA GLU A 59 -6.66 2.03 32.39
C GLU A 59 -6.45 3.14 31.35
N ALA A 60 -5.26 3.75 31.30
CA ALA A 60 -4.91 4.77 30.33
C ALA A 60 -5.01 4.24 28.90
N ARG A 61 -4.44 3.04 28.63
CA ARG A 61 -4.55 2.38 27.32
C ARG A 61 -6.02 2.14 26.95
N THR A 62 -6.84 1.66 27.87
CA THR A 62 -8.27 1.41 27.62
C THR A 62 -8.99 2.70 27.21
N GLN A 63 -8.67 3.83 27.84
CA GLN A 63 -9.20 5.14 27.45
C GLN A 63 -8.71 5.55 26.06
N GLU A 64 -7.42 5.41 25.77
CA GLU A 64 -6.85 5.76 24.46
C GLU A 64 -7.47 4.94 23.32
N ILE A 65 -7.57 3.62 23.45
CA ILE A 65 -8.17 2.78 22.41
C ILE A 65 -9.67 3.01 22.23
N SER A 66 -10.34 3.54 23.23
CA SER A 66 -11.78 3.86 23.13
C SER A 66 -12.08 4.92 22.07
N HIS A 67 -11.11 5.78 21.74
CA HIS A 67 -11.25 6.79 20.68
C HIS A 67 -11.25 6.18 19.27
N TYR A 68 -10.86 4.91 19.12
CA TYR A 68 -10.75 4.23 17.84
C TYR A 68 -11.81 3.16 17.63
N LEU A 69 -12.33 2.56 18.71
CA LEU A 69 -13.15 1.36 18.68
C LEU A 69 -14.63 1.66 18.86
N THR A 70 -15.49 0.87 18.21
CA THR A 70 -16.93 0.83 18.56
C THR A 70 -17.13 0.40 20.01
N LYS A 71 -18.27 0.72 20.61
CA LYS A 71 -18.59 0.33 22.00
C LYS A 71 -18.50 -1.17 22.23
N GLU A 72 -18.99 -1.97 21.27
CA GLU A 72 -18.91 -3.42 21.32
C GLU A 72 -17.45 -3.91 21.37
N LEU A 73 -16.58 -3.35 20.51
CA LEU A 73 -15.16 -3.71 20.51
C LEU A 73 -14.44 -3.23 21.77
N GLN A 74 -14.83 -2.10 22.35
CA GLN A 74 -14.28 -1.67 23.63
C GLN A 74 -14.57 -2.69 24.72
N GLU A 75 -15.80 -3.19 24.83
CA GLU A 75 -16.19 -4.23 25.80
C GLU A 75 -15.40 -5.52 25.60
N LEU A 76 -15.21 -5.96 24.34
CA LEU A 76 -14.42 -7.15 24.00
C LEU A 76 -12.93 -7.00 24.34
N ASN A 77 -12.42 -5.78 24.40
CA ASN A 77 -10.99 -5.53 24.64
C ASN A 77 -10.64 -5.19 26.10
N VAL A 78 -11.63 -5.09 27.03
CA VAL A 78 -11.40 -4.72 28.43
C VAL A 78 -10.38 -5.62 29.12
N ASP A 79 -10.48 -6.94 28.95
CA ASP A 79 -9.66 -7.95 29.63
C ASP A 79 -8.53 -8.53 28.78
N THR A 80 -8.20 -7.92 27.64
CA THR A 80 -7.15 -8.43 26.75
C THR A 80 -5.75 -8.32 27.35
N ILE A 81 -5.54 -7.33 28.26
CA ILE A 81 -4.29 -7.14 28.99
C ILE A 81 -4.59 -7.21 30.50
N ARG A 82 -3.82 -8.06 31.18
CA ARG A 82 -4.05 -8.41 32.58
C ARG A 82 -2.80 -8.15 33.40
N THR A 83 -3.00 -7.66 34.65
CA THR A 83 -1.89 -7.38 35.58
C THR A 83 -1.22 -8.63 36.14
N ASP A 84 -1.88 -9.78 36.10
CA ASP A 84 -1.34 -11.08 36.55
C ASP A 84 -0.37 -11.70 35.54
N ILE A 85 -0.30 -11.17 34.32
CA ILE A 85 0.66 -11.57 33.30
C ILE A 85 1.76 -10.50 33.22
N PRO A 86 3.00 -10.78 33.68
CA PRO A 86 4.06 -9.78 33.80
C PRO A 86 4.71 -9.47 32.44
N THR A 87 3.93 -8.97 31.51
CA THR A 87 4.38 -8.57 30.17
C THR A 87 4.15 -7.08 29.92
N SER A 88 5.04 -6.48 29.17
CA SER A 88 4.83 -5.15 28.56
C SER A 88 5.20 -5.19 27.08
N SER A 89 4.62 -4.28 26.31
CA SER A 89 4.90 -4.15 24.89
C SER A 89 5.06 -2.70 24.50
N THR A 90 5.99 -2.45 23.60
CA THR A 90 6.22 -1.13 23.00
C THR A 90 6.26 -1.29 21.48
N VAL A 91 5.45 -0.53 20.78
CA VAL A 91 5.50 -0.45 19.31
C VAL A 91 6.73 0.33 18.90
N THR A 92 7.57 -0.28 18.08
CA THR A 92 8.79 0.35 17.53
C THR A 92 8.59 0.87 16.13
N ASN A 93 7.71 0.22 15.34
CA ASN A 93 7.39 0.64 13.99
C ASN A 93 5.98 0.18 13.58
N VAL A 94 5.35 0.93 12.66
CA VAL A 94 4.08 0.57 12.01
C VAL A 94 4.22 0.89 10.53
N LEU A 95 4.03 -0.11 9.68
CA LEU A 95 3.99 0.03 8.23
C LEU A 95 2.58 -0.28 7.74
N ILE A 96 1.98 0.65 7.01
CA ILE A 96 0.73 0.38 6.29
C ILE A 96 1.12 -0.11 4.90
N TRP A 97 0.67 -1.31 4.56
CA TRP A 97 0.96 -1.95 3.29
C TRP A 97 -0.11 -1.69 2.25
N ASP A 98 -1.36 -1.67 2.68
CA ASP A 98 -2.49 -1.51 1.78
C ASP A 98 -3.71 -0.96 2.51
N ILE A 99 -4.54 -0.22 1.77
CA ILE A 99 -5.87 0.23 2.20
C ILE A 99 -6.82 -0.01 1.04
N GLU A 100 -7.64 -1.05 1.19
CA GLU A 100 -8.63 -1.47 0.20
C GLU A 100 -10.02 -1.02 0.62
N GLN A 101 -10.78 -0.43 -0.32
CA GLN A 101 -12.19 -0.13 -0.08
C GLN A 101 -13.02 -1.41 -0.15
N SER A 102 -13.72 -1.78 0.92
CA SER A 102 -14.52 -3.02 1.03
C SER A 102 -16.04 -2.78 1.01
N GLY A 103 -16.46 -1.54 0.84
CA GLY A 103 -17.87 -1.12 0.82
C GLY A 103 -17.98 0.34 0.42
N MET A 104 -19.17 0.97 0.57
CA MET A 104 -19.33 2.39 0.27
C MET A 104 -18.49 3.26 1.21
N ASP A 105 -18.52 2.96 2.51
CA ASP A 105 -17.93 3.76 3.59
C ASP A 105 -16.98 2.92 4.45
N ASP A 106 -16.68 1.67 4.03
CA ASP A 106 -15.83 0.73 4.75
C ASP A 106 -14.51 0.48 4.02
N PHE A 107 -13.43 0.38 4.80
CA PHE A 107 -12.08 0.11 4.31
C PHE A 107 -11.44 -1.02 5.11
N ILE A 108 -10.57 -1.79 4.46
CA ILE A 108 -9.69 -2.76 5.10
C ILE A 108 -8.27 -2.25 4.98
N ALA A 109 -7.61 -2.04 6.11
CA ALA A 109 -6.20 -1.72 6.15
C ALA A 109 -5.38 -2.96 6.48
N THR A 110 -4.36 -3.24 5.67
CA THR A 110 -3.32 -4.25 5.94
C THR A 110 -2.07 -3.55 6.44
N TYR A 111 -1.59 -3.92 7.61
CA TYR A 111 -0.45 -3.28 8.24
C TYR A 111 0.44 -4.26 8.98
N GLU A 112 1.70 -3.89 9.15
CA GLU A 112 2.71 -4.61 9.91
C GLU A 112 3.09 -3.81 11.15
N VAL A 113 3.21 -4.48 12.28
CA VAL A 113 3.64 -3.89 13.55
C VAL A 113 4.90 -4.58 14.03
N ASP A 114 5.92 -3.80 14.29
CA ASP A 114 7.12 -4.22 15.01
C ASP A 114 6.95 -3.85 16.49
N GLN A 115 7.03 -4.85 17.37
CA GLN A 115 6.86 -4.70 18.79
C GLN A 115 8.09 -5.22 19.54
N GLN A 116 8.42 -4.56 20.62
CA GLN A 116 9.34 -5.07 21.61
C GLN A 116 8.53 -5.53 22.82
N ILE A 117 8.47 -6.85 23.03
CA ILE A 117 7.73 -7.47 24.13
C ILE A 117 8.73 -7.86 25.23
N LYS A 118 8.43 -7.44 26.45
CA LYS A 118 9.24 -7.76 27.63
C LYS A 118 8.45 -8.70 28.55
N GLU A 119 9.07 -9.83 28.91
CA GLU A 119 8.58 -10.82 29.87
C GLU A 119 9.61 -11.01 30.98
N GLY A 120 9.39 -10.39 32.12
CA GLY A 120 10.40 -10.34 33.17
C GLY A 120 11.68 -9.64 32.71
N GLU A 121 12.81 -10.35 32.67
CA GLU A 121 14.09 -9.84 32.16
C GLU A 121 14.31 -10.06 30.66
N LYS A 122 13.49 -10.91 30.03
CA LYS A 122 13.62 -11.25 28.61
C LYS A 122 12.92 -10.22 27.74
N THR A 123 13.62 -9.72 26.73
CA THR A 123 13.06 -8.85 25.70
C THR A 123 13.10 -9.57 24.34
N THR A 124 11.99 -9.57 23.63
CA THR A 124 11.84 -10.21 22.33
C THR A 124 11.25 -9.20 21.34
N ASN A 125 11.83 -9.09 20.15
CA ASN A 125 11.26 -8.33 19.05
C ASN A 125 10.32 -9.23 18.27
N VAL A 126 9.08 -8.79 18.08
CA VAL A 126 8.03 -9.49 17.35
C VAL A 126 7.58 -8.61 16.20
N LYS A 127 7.48 -9.20 15.03
CA LYS A 127 6.94 -8.59 13.83
C LYS A 127 5.75 -9.39 13.35
N ALA A 128 4.61 -8.75 13.15
CA ALA A 128 3.42 -9.44 12.67
C ALA A 128 2.57 -8.52 11.77
N THR A 129 1.91 -9.13 10.79
CA THR A 129 1.00 -8.45 9.86
C THR A 129 -0.44 -8.70 10.26
N TYR A 130 -1.26 -7.68 10.18
CA TYR A 130 -2.66 -7.70 10.55
C TYR A 130 -3.53 -7.00 9.52
N THR A 131 -4.81 -7.30 9.54
CA THR A 131 -5.85 -6.51 8.88
C THR A 131 -6.81 -5.95 9.93
N VAL A 132 -7.38 -4.78 9.64
CA VAL A 132 -8.43 -4.17 10.44
C VAL A 132 -9.46 -3.54 9.52
N LYS A 133 -10.75 -3.57 9.92
CA LYS A 133 -11.82 -2.93 9.17
C LYS A 133 -12.20 -1.60 9.81
N ILE A 134 -12.24 -0.55 8.98
CA ILE A 134 -12.53 0.83 9.37
C ILE A 134 -13.80 1.29 8.65
N HIS A 135 -14.70 1.94 9.37
CA HIS A 135 -15.80 2.69 8.81
C HIS A 135 -15.47 4.19 8.83
N VAL A 136 -15.75 4.88 7.73
CA VAL A 136 -15.53 6.32 7.57
C VAL A 136 -16.90 6.94 7.29
N ASP A 137 -17.38 7.81 8.15
CA ASP A 137 -18.66 8.46 7.95
C ASP A 137 -18.58 9.64 6.96
N LYS A 138 -19.73 10.30 6.72
CA LYS A 138 -19.85 11.40 5.75
C LYS A 138 -19.06 12.66 6.13
N ASP A 139 -18.80 12.83 7.41
CA ASP A 139 -18.04 13.98 7.95
C ASP A 139 -16.55 13.68 7.99
N GLY A 140 -16.15 12.43 7.65
CA GLY A 140 -14.78 11.95 7.63
C GLY A 140 -14.31 11.40 8.98
N ASP A 141 -15.21 11.28 9.96
CA ASP A 141 -14.90 10.62 11.22
C ASP A 141 -14.76 9.11 11.01
N MET A 142 -13.85 8.49 11.77
CA MET A 142 -13.44 7.11 11.57
C MET A 142 -13.62 6.28 12.84
N VAL A 143 -14.01 5.02 12.65
CA VAL A 143 -14.10 4.05 13.73
C VAL A 143 -13.72 2.65 13.25
N ILE A 144 -13.02 1.90 14.09
CA ILE A 144 -12.71 0.50 13.85
C ILE A 144 -13.92 -0.35 14.22
N VAL A 145 -14.38 -1.15 13.26
CA VAL A 145 -15.58 -2.00 13.37
C VAL A 145 -15.25 -3.50 13.46
N GLN A 146 -13.97 -3.87 13.34
CA GLN A 146 -13.49 -5.24 13.52
C GLN A 146 -12.13 -5.22 14.20
N ASN A 147 -11.94 -6.08 15.20
CA ASN A 147 -10.63 -6.25 15.86
C ASN A 147 -9.55 -6.69 14.87
N PRO A 148 -8.28 -6.33 15.12
CA PRO A 148 -7.14 -6.78 14.32
C PRO A 148 -7.13 -8.30 14.15
N THR A 149 -6.98 -8.76 12.92
CA THR A 149 -6.89 -10.16 12.54
C THR A 149 -5.53 -10.42 11.89
N LEU A 150 -4.85 -11.50 12.27
CA LEU A 150 -3.57 -11.88 11.67
C LEU A 150 -3.72 -12.10 10.17
N ALA A 151 -2.79 -11.55 9.42
CA ALA A 151 -2.69 -11.67 7.97
C ALA A 151 -1.32 -12.25 7.57
N PRO A 152 -1.19 -12.82 6.36
CA PRO A 152 0.10 -13.23 5.82
C PRO A 152 1.07 -12.06 5.74
N ALA A 153 2.35 -12.32 6.03
CA ALA A 153 3.39 -11.34 5.84
C ALA A 153 3.54 -10.99 4.34
N ILE A 154 3.78 -9.71 4.05
CA ILE A 154 4.07 -9.28 2.69
C ILE A 154 5.51 -9.71 2.34
N GLY A 155 5.63 -10.53 1.31
CA GLY A 155 6.90 -11.08 0.85
C GLY A 155 7.41 -10.46 -0.44
N LYS A 156 8.66 -10.74 -0.77
CA LYS A 156 9.22 -10.42 -2.08
C LYS A 156 8.54 -11.27 -3.16
N SER A 157 8.19 -10.66 -4.28
CA SER A 157 7.72 -11.39 -5.46
C SER A 157 8.85 -12.21 -6.10
N ASP A 158 8.52 -13.40 -6.58
CA ASP A 158 9.41 -14.24 -7.41
C ASP A 158 9.36 -13.82 -8.88
N TYR A 159 8.77 -12.68 -9.18
CA TYR A 159 8.70 -12.17 -10.56
C TYR A 159 10.09 -11.88 -11.10
N GLU A 160 10.42 -12.52 -12.22
CA GLU A 160 11.59 -12.25 -13.04
C GLU A 160 11.12 -11.59 -14.36
N PRO A 161 11.64 -10.41 -14.70
CA PRO A 161 11.28 -9.76 -15.95
C PRO A 161 11.74 -10.63 -17.12
N LYS A 162 10.90 -10.74 -18.15
CA LYS A 162 11.31 -11.38 -19.39
C LYS A 162 12.42 -10.55 -20.01
N ILE A 163 13.60 -11.15 -20.13
CA ILE A 163 14.71 -10.53 -20.85
C ILE A 163 14.32 -10.47 -22.32
N GLU A 164 14.33 -9.28 -22.90
CA GLU A 164 14.16 -9.14 -24.35
C GLU A 164 15.33 -9.83 -25.03
N GLU A 165 15.01 -10.74 -25.95
CA GLU A 165 16.04 -11.37 -26.79
C GLU A 165 16.66 -10.28 -27.70
N ALA A 166 17.97 -10.28 -27.80
CA ALA A 166 18.65 -9.37 -28.70
C ALA A 166 18.14 -9.57 -30.13
N ASP A 167 17.94 -8.49 -30.86
CA ASP A 167 17.54 -8.54 -32.27
C ASP A 167 18.63 -9.24 -33.10
N ALA A 168 18.38 -10.51 -33.41
CA ALA A 168 19.29 -11.33 -34.19
C ALA A 168 19.45 -10.85 -35.64
N SER A 169 18.69 -9.82 -36.07
CA SER A 169 18.84 -9.23 -37.41
C SER A 169 20.03 -8.27 -37.50
N VAL A 170 20.59 -7.83 -36.37
CA VAL A 170 21.77 -6.97 -36.31
C VAL A 170 23.04 -7.83 -36.26
N ASP A 171 23.97 -7.57 -37.16
CA ASP A 171 25.24 -8.29 -37.18
C ASP A 171 26.11 -7.97 -35.94
N ALA A 172 27.00 -8.93 -35.61
CA ALA A 172 27.83 -8.83 -34.42
C ALA A 172 28.80 -7.63 -34.44
N ASP A 173 29.25 -7.21 -35.61
CA ASP A 173 30.18 -6.09 -35.74
C ASP A 173 29.46 -4.77 -35.42
N THR A 174 28.26 -4.60 -35.95
CA THR A 174 27.41 -3.42 -35.60
C THR A 174 27.08 -3.35 -34.09
N VAL A 175 26.79 -4.51 -33.44
CA VAL A 175 26.56 -4.56 -32.01
C VAL A 175 27.81 -4.18 -31.22
N ASN A 176 28.98 -4.69 -31.63
CA ASN A 176 30.25 -4.36 -30.98
C ASN A 176 30.60 -2.87 -31.12
N ASP A 177 30.44 -2.31 -32.32
CA ASP A 177 30.70 -0.89 -32.58
C ASP A 177 29.75 0.02 -31.77
N ALA A 178 28.48 -0.31 -31.75
CA ALA A 178 27.49 0.43 -30.93
C ALA A 178 27.82 0.33 -29.42
N THR A 179 28.23 -0.84 -28.96
CA THR A 179 28.61 -1.03 -27.55
C THR A 179 29.85 -0.20 -27.20
N ALA A 180 30.90 -0.26 -28.02
CA ALA A 180 32.13 0.52 -27.83
C ALA A 180 31.86 2.03 -27.87
N PHE A 181 30.97 2.46 -28.76
CA PHE A 181 30.51 3.86 -28.82
C PHE A 181 29.81 4.27 -27.51
N LEU A 182 28.84 3.48 -27.05
CA LEU A 182 28.09 3.78 -25.83
C LEU A 182 29.00 3.79 -24.59
N GLU A 183 29.90 2.83 -24.46
CA GLU A 183 30.87 2.79 -23.35
C GLU A 183 31.75 4.05 -23.34
N THR A 184 32.22 4.49 -24.50
CA THR A 184 33.01 5.71 -24.62
C THR A 184 32.18 6.95 -24.30
N PHE A 185 30.97 7.03 -24.85
CA PHE A 185 30.05 8.11 -24.62
C PHE A 185 29.71 8.28 -23.10
N PHE A 186 29.29 7.22 -22.45
CA PHE A 186 28.91 7.29 -21.03
C PHE A 186 30.11 7.53 -20.11
N LYS A 187 31.31 7.14 -20.52
CA LYS A 187 32.54 7.47 -19.76
C LYS A 187 32.88 8.94 -19.85
N LEU A 188 32.67 9.57 -21.01
CA LEU A 188 33.00 10.98 -21.26
C LEU A 188 31.88 11.92 -20.83
N TYR A 189 30.61 11.51 -20.94
CA TYR A 189 29.42 12.35 -20.73
C TYR A 189 29.42 13.12 -19.41
N PRO A 190 29.82 12.56 -18.23
CA PRO A 190 29.81 13.29 -16.97
C PRO A 190 30.86 14.43 -16.89
N THR A 191 31.89 14.40 -17.74
CA THR A 191 33.05 15.31 -17.68
C THR A 191 33.29 16.11 -18.96
N ALA A 192 32.59 15.76 -20.03
CA ALA A 192 32.75 16.37 -21.34
C ALA A 192 32.12 17.76 -21.42
N THR A 193 32.76 18.63 -22.17
CA THR A 193 32.20 19.94 -22.53
C THR A 193 31.18 19.79 -23.67
N GLU A 194 30.29 20.78 -23.84
CA GLU A 194 29.29 20.80 -24.90
C GLU A 194 29.92 20.64 -26.32
N LYS A 195 31.12 21.17 -26.54
CA LYS A 195 31.86 21.02 -27.81
C LYS A 195 32.34 19.60 -28.03
N GLU A 196 32.76 18.90 -26.99
CA GLU A 196 33.23 17.50 -27.07
C GLU A 196 32.06 16.55 -27.35
N LEU A 197 30.90 16.81 -26.75
CA LEU A 197 29.68 16.01 -26.97
C LEU A 197 29.10 16.19 -28.37
N ALA A 198 29.39 17.30 -29.04
CA ALA A 198 28.95 17.53 -30.44
C ALA A 198 29.64 16.65 -31.48
N TYR A 199 30.68 15.91 -31.12
CA TYR A 199 31.39 14.95 -31.99
C TYR A 199 30.88 13.50 -31.85
N TYR A 200 29.99 13.24 -30.91
CA TYR A 200 29.34 11.97 -30.65
C TYR A 200 27.85 11.99 -31.00
#